data_b1c21f408e640dee2752d63cf27b1186
#
_entry.id   b1c21f408e640dee2752d63cf27b1186
#
_cell.length_a   1.000
_cell.length_b   1.000
_cell.length_c   1.000
_cell.angle_alpha   90.00
_cell.angle_beta   90.00
_cell.angle_gamma   90.00
#
_symmetry.space_group_name_H-M   'P 1'
#
loop_
_entity.id
_entity.type
_entity.pdbx_description
1 polymer ?
#
loop_
_entity_poly.entity_id
_entity_poly.type
_entity_poly.pdbx_seq_one_letter_code
_entity_poly.pdbx_strand_id
1 'polypeptide(L)'
;MSKIKVLLAGHGGQGVLLLGDYIAYTAMLEGKHVAYTPSYGPETRGGKAKCYVIISDDDVDNPIAEEPDVELIMNQPSMDFLSYLRPNGVIVYNETLIDTGIDRDDIKKIGIPATEIAEHLQNEVQQNDIQDTKMFANAVMFGAFLELCAPQIKDERIKESLKYFLAGKKEGLIPLNYMAIKKGRDFVRANPVKDIKSDWPFHCIPSWAAQ
;
A
#
# COMPACT_ATOMS: atom_id res chain seq x y z
N MET A 1 7.87 12.59 18.02
CA MET A 1 7.04 12.90 16.84
C MET A 1 7.23 11.81 15.82
N SER A 2 6.24 10.95 15.65
CA SER A 2 6.33 9.91 14.64
C SER A 2 5.67 10.39 13.35
N LYS A 3 6.42 10.36 12.26
CA LYS A 3 5.96 10.74 10.92
C LYS A 3 6.47 9.70 9.93
N ILE A 4 5.59 9.22 9.06
CA ILE A 4 5.95 8.32 7.98
C ILE A 4 5.54 8.93 6.65
N LYS A 5 6.43 8.89 5.67
CA LYS A 5 6.23 9.36 4.30
C LYS A 5 6.18 8.16 3.36
N VAL A 6 5.10 8.01 2.64
CA VAL A 6 4.87 6.89 1.72
C VAL A 6 4.72 7.41 0.30
N LEU A 7 5.50 6.88 -0.64
CA LEU A 7 5.31 7.05 -2.07
C LEU A 7 4.67 5.80 -2.64
N LEU A 8 3.62 5.97 -3.41
CA LEU A 8 2.98 4.88 -4.15
C LEU A 8 3.10 5.16 -5.65
N ALA A 9 3.48 4.17 -6.43
CA ALA A 9 3.65 4.34 -7.88
C ALA A 9 3.26 3.10 -8.68
N GLY A 10 2.73 3.34 -9.88
CA GLY A 10 2.28 2.30 -10.81
C GLY A 10 1.73 2.92 -12.09
N HIS A 11 0.89 2.19 -12.80
CA HIS A 11 0.15 2.66 -13.97
C HIS A 11 -1.29 3.06 -13.64
N GLY A 12 -1.83 3.95 -14.45
CA GLY A 12 -3.27 4.20 -14.50
C GLY A 12 -4.03 2.89 -14.76
N GLY A 13 -4.99 2.58 -13.89
CA GLY A 13 -5.74 1.31 -13.91
C GLY A 13 -5.32 0.29 -12.85
N GLN A 14 -4.12 0.39 -12.27
CA GLN A 14 -3.67 -0.51 -11.19
C GLN A 14 -4.20 -0.11 -9.79
N GLY A 15 -5.00 0.95 -9.69
CA GLY A 15 -5.59 1.37 -8.42
C GLY A 15 -4.60 1.96 -7.43
N VAL A 16 -3.47 2.53 -7.91
CA VAL A 16 -2.43 3.14 -7.06
C VAL A 16 -3.00 4.27 -6.21
N LEU A 17 -3.83 5.13 -6.79
CA LEU A 17 -4.43 6.24 -6.06
C LEU A 17 -5.44 5.75 -5.02
N LEU A 18 -6.24 4.74 -5.38
CA LEU A 18 -7.17 4.11 -4.43
C LEU A 18 -6.41 3.43 -3.28
N LEU A 19 -5.23 2.86 -3.55
CA LEU A 19 -4.35 2.33 -2.49
C LEU A 19 -3.90 3.45 -1.55
N GLY A 20 -3.51 4.61 -2.11
CA GLY A 20 -3.18 5.81 -1.32
C GLY A 20 -4.37 6.31 -0.50
N ASP A 21 -5.56 6.35 -1.10
CA ASP A 21 -6.82 6.70 -0.42
C ASP A 21 -7.10 5.77 0.77
N TYR A 22 -6.95 4.45 0.59
CA TYR A 22 -7.15 3.46 1.67
C TYR A 22 -6.17 3.69 2.83
N ILE A 23 -4.90 3.92 2.53
CA ILE A 23 -3.87 4.19 3.55
C ILE A 23 -4.19 5.47 4.30
N ALA A 24 -4.45 6.56 3.56
CA ALA A 24 -4.74 7.88 4.13
C ALA A 24 -5.99 7.86 5.02
N TYR A 25 -7.09 7.33 4.50
CA TYR A 25 -8.36 7.29 5.23
C TYR A 25 -8.31 6.38 6.45
N THR A 26 -7.67 5.22 6.34
CA THR A 26 -7.51 4.31 7.48
C THR A 26 -6.69 4.96 8.59
N ALA A 27 -5.63 5.70 8.25
CA ALA A 27 -4.86 6.46 9.24
C ALA A 27 -5.68 7.60 9.89
N MET A 28 -6.53 8.29 9.12
CA MET A 28 -7.46 9.27 9.66
C MET A 28 -8.47 8.67 10.63
N LEU A 29 -9.01 7.48 10.35
CA LEU A 29 -9.91 6.76 11.25
C LEU A 29 -9.24 6.38 12.57
N GLU A 30 -7.92 6.29 12.59
CA GLU A 30 -7.10 6.06 13.79
C GLU A 30 -6.64 7.38 14.45
N GLY A 31 -7.21 8.51 14.05
CA GLY A 31 -6.95 9.82 14.65
C GLY A 31 -5.60 10.45 14.27
N LYS A 32 -5.00 10.03 13.14
CA LYS A 32 -3.76 10.62 12.64
C LYS A 32 -3.99 11.83 11.76
N HIS A 33 -3.02 12.73 11.76
CA HIS A 33 -2.93 13.80 10.76
C HIS A 33 -2.37 13.22 9.47
N VAL A 34 -3.02 13.52 8.34
CA VAL A 34 -2.67 12.94 7.06
C VAL A 34 -2.62 14.01 5.98
N ALA A 35 -1.58 13.97 5.16
CA ALA A 35 -1.56 14.66 3.87
C ALA A 35 -1.54 13.63 2.74
N TYR A 36 -2.42 13.81 1.77
CA TYR A 36 -2.51 12.97 0.58
C TYR A 36 -2.38 13.82 -0.68
N THR A 37 -1.40 13.52 -1.51
CA THR A 37 -1.09 14.29 -2.73
C THR A 37 -1.02 13.37 -3.93
N PRO A 38 -2.12 13.24 -4.70
CA PRO A 38 -2.12 12.49 -5.95
C PRO A 38 -1.39 13.28 -7.05
N SER A 39 -0.69 12.57 -7.93
CA SER A 39 -0.03 13.13 -9.10
C SER A 39 -0.26 12.24 -10.32
N TYR A 40 -0.79 12.83 -11.36
CA TYR A 40 -1.02 12.16 -12.64
C TYR A 40 -0.01 12.65 -13.66
N GLY A 41 0.46 11.74 -14.52
CA GLY A 41 1.14 12.12 -15.76
C GLY A 41 0.16 12.80 -16.73
N PRO A 42 0.67 13.50 -17.76
CA PRO A 42 -0.17 14.14 -18.79
C PRO A 42 -0.96 13.14 -19.66
N GLU A 43 -0.67 11.86 -19.56
CA GLU A 43 -1.29 10.80 -20.35
C GLU A 43 -2.64 10.39 -19.76
N THR A 44 -3.67 10.37 -20.59
CA THR A 44 -5.05 10.12 -20.19
C THR A 44 -5.36 8.66 -19.85
N ARG A 45 -4.55 7.70 -20.32
CA ARG A 45 -4.62 6.25 -20.01
C ARG A 45 -3.24 5.61 -20.12
N GLY A 46 -2.91 4.72 -19.17
CA GLY A 46 -1.67 3.94 -19.20
C GLY A 46 -0.41 4.71 -18.77
N GLY A 47 -0.54 5.99 -18.40
CA GLY A 47 0.55 6.79 -17.88
C GLY A 47 0.95 6.44 -16.46
N LYS A 48 2.14 6.88 -16.05
CA LYS A 48 2.62 6.72 -14.68
C LYS A 48 1.70 7.48 -13.71
N ALA A 49 1.16 6.78 -12.74
CA ALA A 49 0.37 7.34 -11.65
C ALA A 49 1.18 7.21 -10.36
N LYS A 50 1.23 8.28 -9.58
CA LYS A 50 1.84 8.25 -8.26
C LYS A 50 1.04 9.06 -7.25
N CYS A 51 1.19 8.76 -5.99
CA CYS A 51 0.70 9.60 -4.91
C CYS A 51 1.64 9.53 -3.71
N TYR A 52 1.56 10.55 -2.89
CA TYR A 52 2.23 10.62 -1.61
C TYR A 52 1.21 10.57 -0.49
N VAL A 53 1.51 9.81 0.54
CA VAL A 53 0.75 9.80 1.81
C VAL A 53 1.73 10.10 2.94
N ILE A 54 1.44 11.12 3.71
CA ILE A 54 2.18 11.45 4.91
C ILE A 54 1.25 11.22 6.09
N ILE A 55 1.69 10.42 7.05
CA ILE A 55 0.94 10.10 8.27
C ILE A 55 1.77 10.61 9.45
N SER A 56 1.17 11.37 10.34
CA SER A 56 1.85 12.02 11.48
C SER A 56 0.96 12.06 12.72
N ASP A 57 1.60 12.11 13.88
CA ASP A 57 0.92 12.40 15.15
C ASP A 57 0.56 13.88 15.29
N ASP A 58 1.27 14.75 14.60
CA ASP A 58 1.10 16.21 14.60
C ASP A 58 0.68 16.71 13.22
N ASP A 59 0.31 17.97 13.13
CA ASP A 59 -0.06 18.63 11.88
C ASP A 59 1.02 18.46 10.79
N VAL A 60 0.57 18.27 9.55
CA VAL A 60 1.44 18.09 8.40
C VAL A 60 1.60 19.42 7.66
N ASP A 61 2.67 20.15 7.94
CA ASP A 61 2.94 21.48 7.33
C ASP A 61 3.35 21.36 5.85
N ASN A 62 4.07 20.30 5.47
CA ASN A 62 4.51 20.06 4.09
C ASN A 62 3.89 18.77 3.54
N PRO A 63 2.99 18.87 2.53
CA PRO A 63 2.34 17.71 1.93
C PRO A 63 3.22 16.95 0.91
N ILE A 64 4.43 17.42 0.63
CA ILE A 64 5.36 16.77 -0.29
C ILE A 64 6.27 15.82 0.49
N ALA A 65 6.25 14.56 0.12
CA ALA A 65 7.13 13.55 0.70
C ALA A 65 8.46 13.48 -0.09
N GLU A 66 9.30 14.50 0.05
CA GLU A 66 10.70 14.36 -0.35
C GLU A 66 11.34 13.25 0.49
N GLU A 67 12.11 12.38 -0.13
CA GLU A 67 12.76 11.24 0.51
C GLU A 67 11.77 10.38 1.32
N PRO A 68 10.87 9.63 0.67
CA PRO A 68 9.92 8.75 1.34
C PRO A 68 10.63 7.70 2.21
N ASP A 69 9.98 7.33 3.30
CA ASP A 69 10.41 6.24 4.18
C ASP A 69 10.09 4.89 3.56
N VAL A 70 8.95 4.84 2.86
CA VAL A 70 8.40 3.64 2.24
C VAL A 70 7.98 3.94 0.81
N GLU A 71 8.31 3.03 -0.10
CA GLU A 71 7.76 3.04 -1.45
C GLU A 71 6.94 1.78 -1.73
N LEU A 72 5.73 1.96 -2.26
CA LEU A 72 4.86 0.89 -2.75
C LEU A 72 4.84 0.92 -4.27
N ILE A 73 5.54 0.00 -4.92
CA ILE A 73 5.73 -0.02 -6.37
C ILE A 73 4.95 -1.17 -7.01
N MET A 74 4.06 -0.83 -7.94
CA MET A 74 3.12 -1.78 -8.55
C MET A 74 3.63 -2.43 -9.85
N ASN A 75 4.63 -1.86 -10.52
CA ASN A 75 5.13 -2.36 -11.81
C ASN A 75 6.55 -1.90 -12.13
N GLN A 76 7.20 -2.59 -13.09
CA GLN A 76 8.57 -2.33 -13.51
C GLN A 76 8.84 -0.88 -13.94
N PRO A 77 8.03 -0.22 -14.79
CA PRO A 77 8.29 1.16 -15.18
C PRO A 77 8.26 2.18 -14.04
N SER A 78 7.62 1.85 -12.93
CA SER A 78 7.55 2.73 -11.75
C SER A 78 8.76 2.57 -10.83
N MET A 79 9.67 1.64 -11.12
CA MET A 79 10.97 1.53 -10.42
C MET A 79 11.87 2.77 -10.63
N ASP A 80 11.58 3.62 -11.61
CA ASP A 80 12.27 4.91 -11.78
C ASP A 80 12.16 5.80 -10.51
N PHE A 81 11.11 5.60 -9.71
CA PHE A 81 10.92 6.35 -8.46
C PHE A 81 11.80 5.88 -7.31
N LEU A 82 12.44 4.71 -7.42
CA LEU A 82 13.33 4.16 -6.38
C LEU A 82 14.46 5.11 -5.96
N SER A 83 14.85 6.03 -6.85
CA SER A 83 15.85 7.05 -6.56
C SER A 83 15.41 8.04 -5.48
N TYR A 84 14.11 8.15 -5.21
CA TYR A 84 13.58 9.05 -4.18
C TYR A 84 13.59 8.43 -2.78
N LEU A 85 13.60 7.10 -2.69
CA LEU A 85 13.60 6.39 -1.42
C LEU A 85 14.85 6.75 -0.61
N ARG A 86 14.64 7.21 0.63
CA ARG A 86 15.76 7.56 1.51
C ARG A 86 16.67 6.36 1.82
N PRO A 87 17.93 6.58 2.19
CA PRO A 87 18.77 5.52 2.76
C PRO A 87 18.10 4.88 3.99
N ASN A 88 18.26 3.57 4.12
CA ASN A 88 17.57 2.75 5.13
C ASN A 88 16.03 2.74 5.01
N GLY A 89 15.48 3.23 3.91
CA GLY A 89 14.05 3.13 3.59
C GLY A 89 13.65 1.72 3.18
N VAL A 90 12.36 1.56 2.86
CA VAL A 90 11.75 0.28 2.49
C VAL A 90 11.06 0.38 1.16
N ILE A 91 11.39 -0.51 0.25
CA ILE A 91 10.56 -0.76 -0.92
C ILE A 91 9.71 -2.01 -0.72
N VAL A 92 8.40 -1.87 -0.88
CA VAL A 92 7.45 -2.97 -1.00
C VAL A 92 6.98 -3.00 -2.44
N TYR A 93 7.23 -4.06 -3.15
CA TYR A 93 6.99 -4.10 -4.59
C TYR A 93 6.21 -5.34 -5.02
N ASN A 94 5.43 -5.19 -6.08
CA ASN A 94 4.70 -6.29 -6.69
C ASN A 94 5.65 -7.16 -7.52
N GLU A 95 6.22 -8.19 -6.91
CA GLU A 95 7.22 -9.05 -7.53
C GLU A 95 6.69 -9.86 -8.73
N THR A 96 5.37 -10.01 -8.87
CA THR A 96 4.78 -10.62 -10.08
C THR A 96 5.04 -9.78 -11.35
N LEU A 97 5.18 -8.45 -11.20
CA LEU A 97 5.32 -7.50 -12.30
C LEU A 97 6.66 -6.76 -12.30
N ILE A 98 7.55 -7.10 -11.40
CA ILE A 98 8.88 -6.51 -11.26
C ILE A 98 9.89 -7.66 -11.18
N ASP A 99 10.63 -7.87 -12.26
CA ASP A 99 11.53 -9.00 -12.45
C ASP A 99 13.01 -8.62 -12.43
N THR A 100 13.33 -7.33 -12.44
CA THR A 100 14.71 -6.86 -12.41
C THR A 100 15.24 -6.70 -10.99
N GLY A 101 16.49 -7.09 -10.78
CA GLY A 101 17.17 -6.90 -9.51
C GLY A 101 17.17 -5.44 -9.06
N ILE A 102 16.89 -5.23 -7.78
CA ILE A 102 16.98 -3.90 -7.16
C ILE A 102 18.43 -3.70 -6.70
N ASP A 103 19.17 -2.87 -7.44
CA ASP A 103 20.58 -2.59 -7.16
C ASP A 103 20.73 -1.44 -6.15
N ARG A 104 20.30 -1.68 -4.91
CA ARG A 104 20.46 -0.75 -3.77
C ARG A 104 20.60 -1.57 -2.49
N ASP A 105 21.79 -1.58 -1.90
CA ASP A 105 22.08 -2.36 -0.68
C ASP A 105 21.76 -1.59 0.61
N ASP A 106 21.48 -0.30 0.49
CA ASP A 106 21.18 0.61 1.59
C ASP A 106 19.69 0.63 1.98
N ILE A 107 18.84 -0.20 1.34
CA ILE A 107 17.39 -0.24 1.57
C ILE A 107 16.89 -1.64 1.90
N LYS A 108 15.70 -1.75 2.47
CA LYS A 108 15.00 -3.02 2.65
C LYS A 108 14.08 -3.29 1.46
N LYS A 109 14.11 -4.53 0.97
CA LYS A 109 13.39 -4.98 -0.23
C LYS A 109 12.38 -6.04 0.17
N ILE A 110 11.10 -5.81 -0.09
CA ILE A 110 10.01 -6.71 0.27
C ILE A 110 9.17 -6.96 -0.98
N GLY A 111 9.36 -8.12 -1.60
CA GLY A 111 8.56 -8.59 -2.72
C GLY A 111 7.24 -9.18 -2.23
N ILE A 112 6.15 -8.78 -2.86
CA ILE A 112 4.82 -9.33 -2.63
C ILE A 112 4.28 -9.81 -3.99
N PRO A 113 3.92 -11.09 -4.16
CA PRO A 113 3.33 -11.58 -5.42
C PRO A 113 1.88 -11.14 -5.54
N ALA A 114 1.66 -9.80 -5.52
CA ALA A 114 0.34 -9.21 -5.33
C ALA A 114 -0.63 -9.54 -6.47
N THR A 115 -0.15 -9.58 -7.71
CA THR A 115 -0.98 -9.94 -8.86
C THR A 115 -1.32 -11.44 -8.85
N GLU A 116 -0.36 -12.29 -8.54
CA GLU A 116 -0.58 -13.73 -8.43
C GLU A 116 -1.58 -14.07 -7.31
N ILE A 117 -1.41 -13.46 -6.12
CA ILE A 117 -2.35 -13.62 -5.01
C ILE A 117 -3.77 -13.18 -5.44
N ALA A 118 -3.88 -12.06 -6.15
CA ALA A 118 -5.16 -11.56 -6.64
C ALA A 118 -5.79 -12.49 -7.68
N GLU A 119 -5.00 -13.08 -8.57
CA GLU A 119 -5.47 -14.08 -9.55
C GLU A 119 -6.03 -15.33 -8.86
N HIS A 120 -5.39 -15.79 -7.81
CA HIS A 120 -5.85 -16.95 -7.05
C HIS A 120 -7.19 -16.72 -6.33
N LEU A 121 -7.57 -15.47 -6.04
CA LEU A 121 -8.88 -15.17 -5.47
C LEU A 121 -10.03 -15.61 -6.37
N GLN A 122 -9.85 -15.66 -7.68
CA GLN A 122 -10.86 -16.13 -8.63
C GLN A 122 -11.25 -17.59 -8.39
N ASN A 123 -10.30 -18.42 -7.95
CA ASN A 123 -10.53 -19.83 -7.66
C ASN A 123 -11.30 -20.05 -6.34
N GLU A 124 -11.25 -19.08 -5.44
CA GLU A 124 -11.92 -19.15 -4.13
C GLU A 124 -13.35 -18.57 -4.15
N VAL A 125 -13.65 -17.75 -5.17
CA VAL A 125 -14.94 -17.05 -5.26
C VAL A 125 -15.68 -17.49 -6.50
N GLN A 126 -16.78 -18.24 -6.33
CA GLN A 126 -17.68 -18.68 -7.41
C GLN A 126 -18.55 -17.54 -7.99
N GLN A 127 -18.10 -16.31 -7.95
CA GLN A 127 -18.82 -15.18 -8.55
C GLN A 127 -18.46 -15.07 -10.03
N ASN A 128 -19.37 -15.55 -10.87
CA ASN A 128 -19.23 -15.56 -12.34
C ASN A 128 -19.16 -14.16 -12.99
N ASP A 129 -19.37 -13.08 -12.24
CA ASP A 129 -19.44 -11.72 -12.76
C ASP A 129 -18.11 -10.96 -12.76
N ILE A 130 -17.06 -11.49 -12.13
CA ILE A 130 -15.75 -10.84 -12.06
C ILE A 130 -14.76 -11.62 -12.92
N GLN A 131 -14.51 -11.08 -14.12
CA GLN A 131 -13.66 -11.72 -15.12
C GLN A 131 -12.15 -11.49 -14.89
N ASP A 132 -11.76 -10.43 -14.17
CA ASP A 132 -10.36 -10.08 -13.92
C ASP A 132 -10.13 -9.70 -12.46
N THR A 133 -9.56 -10.63 -11.71
CA THR A 133 -9.23 -10.44 -10.28
C THR A 133 -7.89 -9.72 -10.06
N LYS A 134 -7.07 -9.53 -11.11
CA LYS A 134 -5.80 -8.76 -11.05
C LYS A 134 -6.02 -7.34 -10.53
N MET A 135 -7.22 -6.80 -10.74
CA MET A 135 -7.60 -5.50 -10.23
C MET A 135 -7.54 -5.38 -8.69
N PHE A 136 -7.51 -6.50 -7.96
CA PHE A 136 -7.39 -6.51 -6.50
C PHE A 136 -5.93 -6.54 -6.00
N ALA A 137 -4.94 -6.51 -6.89
CA ALA A 137 -3.52 -6.47 -6.48
C ALA A 137 -3.20 -5.27 -5.58
N ASN A 138 -3.85 -4.12 -5.80
CA ASN A 138 -3.73 -2.95 -4.92
C ASN A 138 -4.26 -3.24 -3.49
N ALA A 139 -5.32 -4.01 -3.36
CA ALA A 139 -5.86 -4.42 -2.06
C ALA A 139 -4.93 -5.42 -1.35
N VAL A 140 -4.28 -6.34 -2.09
CA VAL A 140 -3.24 -7.21 -1.55
C VAL A 140 -2.07 -6.38 -1.02
N MET A 141 -1.59 -5.39 -1.81
CA MET A 141 -0.52 -4.48 -1.40
C MET A 141 -0.91 -3.64 -0.18
N PHE A 142 -2.18 -3.23 -0.07
CA PHE A 142 -2.68 -2.55 1.12
C PHE A 142 -2.59 -3.45 2.36
N GLY A 143 -2.98 -4.72 2.24
CA GLY A 143 -2.84 -5.70 3.31
C GLY A 143 -1.40 -5.90 3.75
N ALA A 144 -0.48 -6.03 2.79
CA ALA A 144 0.95 -6.14 3.07
C ALA A 144 1.48 -4.88 3.78
N PHE A 145 1.12 -3.69 3.30
CA PHE A 145 1.48 -2.42 3.95
C PHE A 145 0.97 -2.36 5.40
N LEU A 146 -0.30 -2.71 5.63
CA LEU A 146 -0.86 -2.71 6.98
C LEU A 146 -0.10 -3.66 7.91
N GLU A 147 0.22 -4.87 7.47
CA GLU A 147 0.94 -5.81 8.32
C GLU A 147 2.36 -5.34 8.65
N LEU A 148 3.03 -4.69 7.70
CA LEU A 148 4.38 -4.16 7.89
C LEU A 148 4.40 -2.90 8.76
N CYS A 149 3.43 -2.00 8.56
CA CYS A 149 3.48 -0.63 9.10
C CYS A 149 2.50 -0.40 10.25
N ALA A 150 1.38 -1.12 10.26
CA ALA A 150 0.26 -0.88 11.17
C ALA A 150 -0.49 -2.19 11.50
N PRO A 151 0.21 -3.22 12.02
CA PRO A 151 -0.39 -4.54 12.25
C PRO A 151 -1.57 -4.51 13.25
N GLN A 152 -1.63 -3.50 14.11
CA GLN A 152 -2.69 -3.29 15.10
C GLN A 152 -4.01 -2.80 14.50
N ILE A 153 -4.03 -2.32 13.23
CA ILE A 153 -5.25 -1.86 12.58
C ILE A 153 -6.26 -3.01 12.52
N LYS A 154 -7.42 -2.78 13.14
CA LYS A 154 -8.49 -3.76 13.23
C LYS A 154 -9.28 -3.87 11.94
N ASP A 155 -9.87 -5.03 11.73
CA ASP A 155 -10.69 -5.35 10.55
C ASP A 155 -11.87 -4.39 10.37
N GLU A 156 -12.42 -3.84 11.46
CA GLU A 156 -13.52 -2.87 11.43
C GLU A 156 -13.11 -1.60 10.68
N ARG A 157 -11.89 -1.09 10.92
CA ARG A 157 -11.37 0.10 10.23
C ARG A 157 -11.13 -0.14 8.75
N ILE A 158 -10.61 -1.34 8.42
CA ILE A 158 -10.43 -1.75 7.02
C ILE A 158 -11.78 -1.80 6.30
N LYS A 159 -12.78 -2.42 6.92
CA LYS A 159 -14.14 -2.51 6.36
C LYS A 159 -14.80 -1.14 6.22
N GLU A 160 -14.58 -0.23 7.17
CA GLU A 160 -15.08 1.13 7.12
C GLU A 160 -14.47 1.90 5.94
N SER A 161 -13.15 1.80 5.74
CA SER A 161 -12.44 2.38 4.60
C SER A 161 -12.98 1.83 3.26
N LEU A 162 -13.12 0.51 3.14
CA LEU A 162 -13.68 -0.11 1.94
C LEU A 162 -15.10 0.37 1.64
N LYS A 163 -15.96 0.45 2.65
CA LYS A 163 -17.33 0.97 2.48
C LYS A 163 -17.33 2.40 2.00
N TYR A 164 -16.47 3.25 2.54
CA TYR A 164 -16.39 4.65 2.14
C TYR A 164 -16.05 4.82 0.66
N PHE A 165 -15.02 4.13 0.16
CA PHE A 165 -14.55 4.30 -1.22
C PHE A 165 -15.30 3.45 -2.26
N LEU A 166 -15.93 2.35 -1.85
CA LEU A 166 -16.62 1.43 -2.76
C LEU A 166 -18.15 1.52 -2.67
N ALA A 167 -18.69 2.50 -1.95
CA ALA A 167 -20.14 2.70 -1.84
C ALA A 167 -20.82 2.82 -3.22
N GLY A 168 -22.06 2.36 -3.31
CA GLY A 168 -22.86 2.43 -4.52
C GLY A 168 -22.46 1.36 -5.56
N LYS A 169 -22.13 1.75 -6.80
CA LYS A 169 -21.89 0.80 -7.90
C LYS A 169 -20.78 -0.23 -7.68
N LYS A 170 -19.88 0.02 -6.74
CA LYS A 170 -18.74 -0.87 -6.44
C LYS A 170 -18.91 -1.65 -5.13
N GLU A 171 -20.04 -1.51 -4.46
CA GLU A 171 -20.28 -2.12 -3.14
C GLU A 171 -20.13 -3.66 -3.16
N GLY A 172 -20.56 -4.31 -4.25
CA GLY A 172 -20.37 -5.75 -4.46
C GLY A 172 -18.91 -6.21 -4.48
N LEU A 173 -17.94 -5.29 -4.64
CA LEU A 173 -16.51 -5.62 -4.63
C LEU A 173 -15.91 -5.58 -3.21
N ILE A 174 -16.64 -5.12 -2.20
CA ILE A 174 -16.14 -5.00 -0.82
C ILE A 174 -15.65 -6.34 -0.27
N PRO A 175 -16.40 -7.46 -0.38
CA PRO A 175 -15.94 -8.75 0.14
C PRO A 175 -14.62 -9.20 -0.48
N LEU A 176 -14.45 -9.04 -1.80
CA LEU A 176 -13.23 -9.43 -2.52
C LEU A 176 -12.03 -8.55 -2.17
N ASN A 177 -12.22 -7.23 -2.10
CA ASN A 177 -11.18 -6.34 -1.61
C ASN A 177 -10.74 -6.71 -0.20
N TYR A 178 -11.69 -7.01 0.69
CA TYR A 178 -11.37 -7.42 2.05
C TYR A 178 -10.61 -8.75 2.10
N MET A 179 -11.00 -9.73 1.28
CA MET A 179 -10.25 -11.00 1.15
C MET A 179 -8.84 -10.77 0.63
N ALA A 180 -8.67 -9.93 -0.40
CA ALA A 180 -7.37 -9.58 -0.95
C ALA A 180 -6.46 -8.92 0.11
N ILE A 181 -7.00 -7.99 0.91
CA ILE A 181 -6.28 -7.36 2.02
C ILE A 181 -5.83 -8.42 3.03
N LYS A 182 -6.72 -9.36 3.42
CA LYS A 182 -6.35 -10.44 4.34
C LYS A 182 -5.22 -11.30 3.77
N LYS A 183 -5.29 -11.70 2.51
CA LYS A 183 -4.23 -12.49 1.85
C LYS A 183 -2.89 -11.75 1.85
N GLY A 184 -2.88 -10.44 1.61
CA GLY A 184 -1.68 -9.61 1.71
C GLY A 184 -1.09 -9.60 3.13
N ARG A 185 -1.91 -9.45 4.16
CA ARG A 185 -1.48 -9.56 5.56
C ARG A 185 -0.92 -10.94 5.88
N ASP A 186 -1.64 -11.99 5.49
CA ASP A 186 -1.25 -13.38 5.77
C ASP A 186 0.06 -13.75 5.07
N PHE A 187 0.29 -13.24 3.85
CA PHE A 187 1.56 -13.43 3.14
C PHE A 187 2.75 -12.85 3.93
N VAL A 188 2.63 -11.63 4.42
CA VAL A 188 3.70 -10.98 5.20
C VAL A 188 3.93 -11.72 6.52
N ARG A 189 2.88 -12.18 7.20
CA ARG A 189 2.99 -12.98 8.44
C ARG A 189 3.69 -14.30 8.21
N ALA A 190 3.41 -14.98 7.09
CA ALA A 190 4.04 -16.24 6.72
C ALA A 190 5.50 -16.08 6.28
N ASN A 191 5.86 -14.89 5.80
CA ASN A 191 7.18 -14.55 5.29
C ASN A 191 7.77 -13.37 6.09
N PRO A 192 8.07 -13.54 7.38
CA PRO A 192 8.54 -12.44 8.22
C PRO A 192 9.85 -11.88 7.69
N VAL A 193 9.90 -10.56 7.54
CA VAL A 193 11.09 -9.86 7.08
C VAL A 193 12.13 -9.91 8.18
N LYS A 194 13.27 -10.60 7.92
CA LYS A 194 14.40 -10.67 8.84
C LYS A 194 15.11 -9.32 8.91
N ASP A 195 15.65 -9.00 10.08
CA ASP A 195 16.49 -7.81 10.31
C ASP A 195 15.78 -6.45 10.14
N ILE A 196 14.48 -6.37 10.41
CA ILE A 196 13.85 -5.09 10.67
C ILE A 196 14.40 -4.58 12.01
N LYS A 197 15.27 -3.56 11.96
CA LYS A 197 15.81 -2.95 13.18
C LYS A 197 14.72 -2.17 13.92
N SER A 198 14.86 -2.05 15.24
CA SER A 198 13.91 -1.36 16.11
C SER A 198 13.72 0.15 15.80
N ASP A 199 14.66 0.73 15.06
CA ASP A 199 14.66 2.15 14.62
C ASP A 199 13.98 2.39 13.28
N TRP A 200 13.33 1.39 12.70
CA TRP A 200 12.62 1.47 11.44
C TRP A 200 11.36 2.34 11.55
N PRO A 201 10.96 3.04 10.46
CA PRO A 201 9.77 3.90 10.48
C PRO A 201 8.48 3.18 10.87
N PHE A 202 8.44 1.84 10.75
CA PHE A 202 7.30 1.02 11.15
C PHE A 202 7.19 0.81 12.67
N HIS A 203 8.28 0.94 13.43
CA HIS A 203 8.25 0.95 14.90
C HIS A 203 7.85 2.30 15.48
N CYS A 204 7.77 3.33 14.62
CA CYS A 204 7.25 4.64 14.99
C CYS A 204 5.71 4.70 15.01
N ILE A 205 5.02 3.56 15.06
CA ILE A 205 3.60 3.57 15.34
C ILE A 205 3.42 3.96 16.80
N PRO A 206 2.69 5.03 17.07
CA PRO A 206 2.68 5.66 18.37
C PRO A 206 2.11 4.75 19.46
N SER A 207 2.48 5.06 20.72
CA SER A 207 2.03 4.40 21.94
C SER A 207 0.50 4.26 22.14
N TRP A 208 -0.33 4.96 21.34
CA TRP A 208 -1.79 4.83 21.36
C TRP A 208 -2.29 3.49 20.79
N ALA A 209 -1.47 2.80 20.01
CA ALA A 209 -1.81 1.47 19.47
C ALA A 209 -1.63 0.34 20.49
N ALA A 210 -1.09 0.63 21.66
CA ALA A 210 -0.84 -0.33 22.74
C ALA A 210 -1.86 -0.25 23.89
N GLN A 211 -2.97 0.52 23.72
CA GLN A 211 -4.05 0.61 24.70
C GLN A 211 -5.29 -0.17 24.29
#